data_00f75eef67e7aaaf3ad4f5ee1d0f5616
#
_entry.id   00f75eef67e7aaaf3ad4f5ee1d0f5616
#
_cell.length_a   1.000
_cell.length_b   1.000
_cell.length_c   1.000
_cell.angle_alpha   90.00
_cell.angle_beta   90.00
_cell.angle_gamma   90.00
#
_symmetry.space_group_name_H-M   'P 1'
#
loop_
_entity.id
_entity.type
_entity.pdbx_description
1 polymer ?
#
loop_
_entity_poly.entity_id
_entity_poly.type
_entity_poly.pdbx_seq_one_letter_code
_entity_poly.pdbx_strand_id
1 'polypeptide(L)'
;MDQLIVVNKPEGYTSRDVVNKLSKILNTKKIGHTGTLDPIATGVLVCLTGKYTKLVDLLTALDKEYIAEIKLGIKTDTGDVTGNVIDKSNKVILKNDILDVIEKFPKKYLQTVPKYSAVKIDGKKLYEYARENIDIELPKREVNIYNLELISFNDDI
;
A
#
# COMPACT_ATOMS: atom_id res chain seq x y z
N MET A 1 19.00 21.95 3.70
CA MET A 1 19.77 20.71 3.66
C MET A 1 19.09 19.78 2.68
N ASP A 2 19.84 19.18 1.75
CA ASP A 2 19.34 18.28 0.71
C ASP A 2 19.74 16.85 1.11
N GLN A 3 18.78 16.02 1.54
CA GLN A 3 19.06 14.69 2.09
C GLN A 3 18.05 13.66 1.58
N LEU A 4 18.52 12.42 1.48
CA LEU A 4 17.71 11.22 1.41
C LEU A 4 17.77 10.54 2.78
N ILE A 5 16.61 10.24 3.35
CA ILE A 5 16.46 9.68 4.69
C ILE A 5 15.57 8.43 4.55
N VAL A 6 16.06 7.32 5.05
CA VAL A 6 15.29 6.06 5.12
C VAL A 6 14.76 5.91 6.54
N VAL A 7 13.46 5.76 6.67
CA VAL A 7 12.78 5.59 7.96
C VAL A 7 12.08 4.25 7.97
N ASN A 8 12.26 3.49 9.05
CA ASN A 8 11.37 2.37 9.34
C ASN A 8 10.08 2.95 9.96
N LYS A 9 9.01 3.06 9.15
CA LYS A 9 7.74 3.58 9.62
C LYS A 9 7.13 2.61 10.63
N PRO A 10 6.84 3.02 11.87
CA PRO A 10 6.16 2.17 12.82
C PRO A 10 4.66 2.04 12.49
N GLU A 11 4.04 1.01 13.02
CA GLU A 11 2.59 0.84 13.01
C GLU A 11 1.90 2.01 13.72
N GLY A 12 0.67 2.31 13.30
CA GLY A 12 -0.16 3.39 13.84
C GLY A 12 0.17 4.80 13.30
N TYR A 13 1.29 4.96 12.60
CA TYR A 13 1.68 6.22 11.96
C TYR A 13 1.24 6.24 10.49
N THR A 14 0.70 7.37 10.04
CA THR A 14 0.61 7.65 8.61
C THR A 14 1.99 8.06 8.06
N SER A 15 2.20 7.91 6.73
CA SER A 15 3.42 8.44 6.10
C SER A 15 3.56 9.95 6.30
N ARG A 16 2.44 10.68 6.43
CA ARG A 16 2.43 12.11 6.71
C ARG A 16 2.91 12.44 8.14
N ASP A 17 2.58 11.61 9.13
CA ASP A 17 3.05 11.81 10.51
C ASP A 17 4.57 11.67 10.60
N VAL A 18 5.14 10.71 9.86
CA VAL A 18 6.60 10.57 9.74
C VAL A 18 7.22 11.84 9.14
N VAL A 19 6.68 12.34 8.04
CA VAL A 19 7.14 13.60 7.41
C VAL A 19 7.04 14.78 8.39
N ASN A 20 5.94 14.89 9.12
CA ASN A 20 5.74 15.95 10.12
C ASN A 20 6.76 15.88 11.26
N LYS A 21 7.07 14.67 11.74
CA LYS A 21 8.08 14.43 12.76
C LYS A 21 9.49 14.79 12.27
N LEU A 22 9.84 14.35 11.05
CA LEU A 22 11.11 14.71 10.41
C LEU A 22 11.21 16.22 10.18
N SER A 23 10.13 16.89 9.78
CA SER A 23 10.07 18.34 9.58
C SER A 23 10.45 19.11 10.84
N LYS A 24 9.97 18.65 12.01
CA LYS A 24 10.33 19.24 13.31
C LYS A 24 11.79 18.98 13.69
N ILE A 25 12.26 17.72 13.53
CA ILE A 25 13.64 17.33 13.89
C ILE A 25 14.66 18.09 13.04
N LEU A 26 14.40 18.21 11.73
CA LEU A 26 15.33 18.81 10.77
C LEU A 26 15.11 20.32 10.57
N ASN A 27 14.13 20.89 11.26
CA ASN A 27 13.73 22.29 11.12
C ASN A 27 13.54 22.71 9.65
N THR A 28 12.83 21.89 8.87
CA THR A 28 12.55 22.17 7.45
C THR A 28 11.13 21.76 7.08
N LYS A 29 10.47 22.57 6.26
CA LYS A 29 9.11 22.29 5.73
C LYS A 29 9.13 21.56 4.37
N LYS A 30 10.30 21.55 3.70
CA LYS A 30 10.42 20.98 2.36
C LYS A 30 10.85 19.53 2.45
N ILE A 31 9.89 18.64 2.72
CA ILE A 31 10.06 17.19 2.79
C ILE A 31 8.98 16.51 1.95
N GLY A 32 9.39 15.54 1.13
CA GLY A 32 8.52 14.60 0.41
C GLY A 32 8.84 13.16 0.81
N HIS A 33 7.95 12.22 0.46
CA HIS A 33 8.19 10.78 0.60
C HIS A 33 7.86 10.05 -0.70
N THR A 34 8.47 8.89 -0.93
CA THR A 34 8.42 8.15 -2.21
C THR A 34 7.34 7.06 -2.25
N GLY A 35 6.36 7.13 -1.39
CA GLY A 35 5.24 6.16 -1.35
C GLY A 35 4.43 6.33 -0.09
N THR A 36 3.17 5.96 -0.15
CA THR A 36 2.28 5.95 1.01
C THR A 36 2.21 4.53 1.56
N LEU A 37 2.54 4.38 2.82
CA LEU A 37 2.26 3.19 3.61
C LEU A 37 1.01 3.45 4.45
N ASP A 38 0.14 2.47 4.54
CA ASP A 38 -1.05 2.52 5.38
C ASP A 38 -0.67 2.59 6.88
N PRO A 39 -1.56 3.09 7.76
CA PRO A 39 -1.25 3.18 9.19
C PRO A 39 -0.88 1.84 9.83
N ILE A 40 -1.53 0.76 9.41
CA ILE A 40 -1.25 -0.61 9.88
C ILE A 40 0.08 -1.19 9.34
N ALA A 41 0.56 -0.67 8.21
CA ALA A 41 1.79 -1.16 7.60
C ALA A 41 3.03 -0.58 8.29
N THR A 42 4.06 -1.40 8.40
CA THR A 42 5.40 -1.01 8.85
C THR A 42 6.39 -1.11 7.70
N GLY A 43 7.60 -0.57 7.87
CA GLY A 43 8.69 -0.78 6.92
C GLY A 43 9.26 0.49 6.30
N VAL A 44 9.95 0.33 5.20
CA VAL A 44 10.78 1.36 4.57
C VAL A 44 9.96 2.50 4.00
N LEU A 45 10.15 3.71 4.53
CA LEU A 45 9.65 4.96 3.98
C LEU A 45 10.83 5.86 3.63
N VAL A 46 11.08 6.06 2.34
CA VAL A 46 12.12 6.96 1.87
C VAL A 46 11.59 8.39 1.85
N CYS A 47 12.26 9.27 2.58
CA CYS A 47 11.96 10.69 2.67
C CYS A 47 13.07 11.53 2.04
N LEU A 48 12.70 12.61 1.38
CA LEU A 48 13.62 13.51 0.67
C LEU A 48 13.42 14.93 1.14
N THR A 49 14.52 15.65 1.38
CA THR A 49 14.48 17.05 1.84
C THR A 49 15.05 18.00 0.79
N GLY A 50 14.69 19.28 0.90
CA GLY A 50 15.26 20.37 0.12
C GLY A 50 15.09 20.16 -1.40
N LYS A 51 16.18 20.25 -2.15
CA LYS A 51 16.18 20.08 -3.62
C LYS A 51 15.88 18.65 -4.04
N TYR A 52 16.20 17.66 -3.18
CA TYR A 52 15.99 16.25 -3.47
C TYR A 52 14.50 15.88 -3.54
N THR A 53 13.59 16.71 -3.03
CA THR A 53 12.13 16.50 -3.22
C THR A 53 11.73 16.42 -4.69
N LYS A 54 12.54 16.94 -5.63
CA LYS A 54 12.32 16.81 -7.08
C LYS A 54 12.52 15.37 -7.60
N LEU A 55 13.18 14.51 -6.83
CA LEU A 55 13.43 13.10 -7.16
C LEU A 55 12.31 12.18 -6.67
N VAL A 56 11.29 12.71 -5.98
CA VAL A 56 10.21 11.90 -5.39
C VAL A 56 9.54 11.02 -6.45
N ASP A 57 9.16 11.59 -7.58
CA ASP A 57 8.44 10.85 -8.63
C ASP A 57 9.31 9.75 -9.23
N LEU A 58 10.60 10.04 -9.47
CA LEU A 58 11.57 9.07 -9.97
C LEU A 58 11.72 7.87 -9.04
N LEU A 59 11.89 8.14 -7.73
CA LEU A 59 12.07 7.08 -6.72
C LEU A 59 10.75 6.36 -6.42
N THR A 60 9.61 7.04 -6.57
CA THR A 60 8.29 6.42 -6.45
C THR A 60 8.03 5.40 -7.56
N ALA A 61 8.63 5.58 -8.73
CA ALA A 61 8.48 4.67 -9.88
C ALA A 61 9.33 3.38 -9.76
N LEU A 62 10.26 3.30 -8.81
CA LEU A 62 11.08 2.11 -8.60
C LEU A 62 10.26 0.93 -8.10
N ASP A 63 10.77 -0.28 -8.32
CA ASP A 63 10.19 -1.52 -7.83
C ASP A 63 10.10 -1.55 -6.31
N LYS A 64 9.17 -2.35 -5.81
CA LYS A 64 8.88 -2.50 -4.39
C LYS A 64 8.71 -3.95 -4.01
N GLU A 65 9.08 -4.26 -2.77
CA GLU A 65 8.87 -5.56 -2.16
C GLU A 65 7.99 -5.39 -0.92
N TYR A 66 7.03 -6.32 -0.75
CA TYR A 66 6.11 -6.34 0.38
C TYR A 66 6.03 -7.73 0.96
N ILE A 67 5.97 -7.81 2.29
CA ILE A 67 5.54 -8.99 3.01
C ILE A 67 4.10 -8.71 3.45
N ALA A 68 3.15 -9.55 2.99
CA ALA A 68 1.74 -9.40 3.30
C ALA A 68 1.26 -10.61 4.10
N GLU A 69 0.56 -10.36 5.22
CA GLU A 69 -0.18 -11.35 5.95
C GLU A 69 -1.63 -11.32 5.47
N ILE A 70 -2.14 -12.47 5.05
CA ILE A 70 -3.48 -12.59 4.47
C ILE A 70 -4.30 -13.55 5.34
N LYS A 71 -5.41 -13.07 5.91
CA LYS A 71 -6.40 -13.90 6.57
C LYS A 71 -7.41 -14.41 5.55
N LEU A 72 -7.43 -15.73 5.36
CA LEU A 72 -8.37 -16.39 4.44
C LEU A 72 -9.77 -16.49 5.05
N GLY A 73 -10.78 -16.73 4.20
CA GLY A 73 -12.17 -16.93 4.62
C GLY A 73 -12.94 -15.66 5.02
N ILE A 74 -12.31 -14.49 4.99
CA ILE A 74 -12.94 -13.21 5.34
C ILE A 74 -12.72 -12.19 4.22
N LYS A 75 -13.80 -11.50 3.83
CA LYS A 75 -13.74 -10.36 2.91
C LYS A 75 -14.24 -9.11 3.62
N THR A 76 -13.52 -8.02 3.50
CA THR A 76 -13.89 -6.71 4.06
C THR A 76 -14.17 -5.69 2.95
N ASP A 77 -14.89 -4.63 3.27
CA ASP A 77 -15.21 -3.53 2.36
C ASP A 77 -13.99 -2.71 1.94
N THR A 78 -12.96 -2.63 2.80
CA THR A 78 -11.69 -1.94 2.51
C THR A 78 -10.65 -2.85 1.86
N GLY A 79 -10.81 -4.18 1.96
CA GLY A 79 -9.82 -5.17 1.53
C GLY A 79 -8.66 -5.38 2.51
N ASP A 80 -8.74 -4.81 3.72
CA ASP A 80 -7.80 -4.99 4.82
C ASP A 80 -8.51 -5.28 6.14
N VAL A 81 -7.76 -5.51 7.22
CA VAL A 81 -8.29 -5.87 8.55
C VAL A 81 -9.05 -4.74 9.25
N THR A 82 -8.97 -3.50 8.76
CA THR A 82 -9.63 -2.34 9.37
C THR A 82 -11.07 -2.14 8.88
N GLY A 83 -11.45 -2.85 7.80
CA GLY A 83 -12.79 -2.75 7.20
C GLY A 83 -13.84 -3.60 7.90
N ASN A 84 -15.09 -3.33 7.56
CA ASN A 84 -16.22 -4.13 7.98
C ASN A 84 -16.26 -5.43 7.19
N VAL A 85 -16.55 -6.55 7.87
CA VAL A 85 -16.70 -7.85 7.21
C VAL A 85 -17.99 -7.84 6.38
N ILE A 86 -17.86 -8.05 5.07
CA ILE A 86 -18.98 -8.09 4.11
C ILE A 86 -19.28 -9.49 3.59
N ASP A 87 -18.33 -10.43 3.74
CA ASP A 87 -18.52 -11.82 3.31
C ASP A 87 -17.62 -12.75 4.13
N LYS A 88 -18.07 -14.01 4.33
CA LYS A 88 -17.32 -15.05 5.02
C LYS A 88 -17.45 -16.38 4.28
N SER A 89 -16.36 -17.15 4.26
CA SER A 89 -16.33 -18.50 3.72
C SER A 89 -15.74 -19.45 4.75
N ASN A 90 -16.38 -20.61 4.92
CA ASN A 90 -15.87 -21.68 5.78
C ASN A 90 -15.14 -22.75 4.96
N LYS A 91 -14.75 -22.43 3.72
CA LYS A 91 -14.00 -23.36 2.87
C LYS A 91 -12.64 -23.64 3.50
N VAL A 92 -12.33 -24.90 3.73
CA VAL A 92 -10.99 -25.32 4.14
C VAL A 92 -10.04 -25.10 2.97
N ILE A 93 -8.97 -24.35 3.19
CA ILE A 93 -7.94 -24.07 2.21
C ILE A 93 -6.68 -24.78 2.64
N LEU A 94 -6.12 -25.59 1.76
CA LEU A 94 -4.87 -26.31 2.01
C LEU A 94 -3.69 -25.50 1.46
N LYS A 95 -2.49 -25.77 1.98
CA LYS A 95 -1.26 -25.14 1.50
C LYS A 95 -1.07 -25.29 -0.02
N ASN A 96 -1.43 -26.45 -0.56
CA ASN A 96 -1.30 -26.69 -2.00
C ASN A 96 -2.25 -25.82 -2.82
N ASP A 97 -3.45 -25.50 -2.32
CA ASP A 97 -4.36 -24.58 -3.01
C ASP A 97 -3.73 -23.19 -3.16
N ILE A 98 -2.99 -22.73 -2.13
CA ILE A 98 -2.27 -21.45 -2.17
C ILE A 98 -1.12 -21.50 -3.17
N LEU A 99 -0.33 -22.58 -3.17
CA LEU A 99 0.79 -22.75 -4.10
C LEU A 99 0.30 -22.77 -5.55
N ASP A 100 -0.82 -23.45 -5.82
CA ASP A 100 -1.46 -23.48 -7.14
C ASP A 100 -1.91 -22.08 -7.60
N VAL A 101 -2.43 -21.26 -6.69
CA VAL A 101 -2.81 -19.87 -6.99
C VAL A 101 -1.58 -19.02 -7.30
N ILE A 102 -0.51 -19.15 -6.52
CA ILE A 102 0.75 -18.44 -6.72
C ILE A 102 1.37 -18.79 -8.06
N GLU A 103 1.43 -20.07 -8.41
CA GLU A 103 1.98 -20.53 -9.70
C GLU A 103 1.22 -19.96 -10.90
N LYS A 104 -0.12 -19.88 -10.79
CA LYS A 104 -1.01 -19.39 -11.84
C LYS A 104 -1.19 -17.86 -11.81
N PHE A 105 -0.60 -17.18 -10.84
CA PHE A 105 -0.79 -15.73 -10.69
C PHE A 105 -0.18 -14.97 -11.89
N PRO A 106 -0.92 -14.05 -12.50
CA PRO A 106 -0.44 -13.36 -13.69
C PRO A 106 0.74 -12.46 -13.35
N LYS A 107 1.86 -12.64 -14.08
CA LYS A 107 3.05 -11.79 -13.93
C LYS A 107 2.83 -10.35 -14.37
N LYS A 108 1.77 -10.10 -15.16
CA LYS A 108 1.40 -8.78 -15.66
C LYS A 108 -0.12 -8.70 -15.81
N TYR A 109 -0.73 -7.66 -15.27
CA TYR A 109 -2.17 -7.44 -15.40
C TYR A 109 -2.56 -5.97 -15.23
N LEU A 110 -3.78 -5.63 -15.67
CA LEU A 110 -4.39 -4.33 -15.44
C LEU A 110 -5.11 -4.34 -14.09
N GLN A 111 -4.50 -3.71 -13.11
CA GLN A 111 -5.10 -3.52 -11.79
C GLN A 111 -6.05 -2.34 -11.79
N THR A 112 -7.30 -2.55 -11.40
CA THR A 112 -8.20 -1.45 -11.04
C THR A 112 -7.71 -0.81 -9.74
N VAL A 113 -7.49 0.50 -9.75
CA VAL A 113 -7.01 1.21 -8.56
C VAL A 113 -8.07 1.14 -7.46
N PRO A 114 -7.70 0.76 -6.21
CA PRO A 114 -8.65 0.66 -5.11
C PRO A 114 -9.36 1.99 -4.84
N LYS A 115 -10.66 1.94 -4.51
CA LYS A 115 -11.46 3.12 -4.12
C LYS A 115 -10.83 3.86 -2.93
N TYR A 116 -10.32 3.11 -1.94
CA TYR A 116 -9.65 3.65 -0.75
C TYR A 116 -8.16 3.88 -1.01
N SER A 117 -7.83 4.74 -1.98
CA SER A 117 -6.45 5.10 -2.30
C SER A 117 -6.24 6.61 -2.38
N ALA A 118 -4.97 7.03 -2.31
CA ALA A 118 -4.56 8.42 -2.39
C ALA A 118 -4.43 8.93 -3.85
N VAL A 119 -4.75 8.11 -4.85
CA VAL A 119 -4.76 8.50 -6.26
C VAL A 119 -5.80 9.60 -6.47
N LYS A 120 -5.45 10.61 -7.25
CA LYS A 120 -6.33 11.75 -7.53
C LYS A 120 -7.00 11.60 -8.90
N ILE A 121 -8.29 11.92 -8.94
CA ILE A 121 -9.06 12.18 -10.17
C ILE A 121 -9.69 13.57 -10.00
N ASP A 122 -9.54 14.43 -11.00
CA ASP A 122 -10.06 15.80 -10.99
C ASP A 122 -9.68 16.61 -9.73
N GLY A 123 -8.44 16.38 -9.25
CA GLY A 123 -7.88 17.07 -8.09
C GLY A 123 -8.29 16.52 -6.73
N LYS A 124 -9.28 15.62 -6.64
CA LYS A 124 -9.79 15.00 -5.42
C LYS A 124 -9.29 13.55 -5.31
N LYS A 125 -8.96 13.09 -4.11
CA LYS A 125 -8.45 11.73 -3.89
C LYS A 125 -9.57 10.69 -3.93
N LEU A 126 -9.28 9.48 -4.41
CA LEU A 126 -10.26 8.40 -4.54
C LEU A 126 -10.95 8.06 -3.22
N TYR A 127 -10.21 8.03 -2.10
CA TYR A 127 -10.81 7.76 -0.80
C TYR A 127 -11.82 8.83 -0.34
N GLU A 128 -11.71 10.07 -0.84
CA GLU A 128 -12.67 11.15 -0.55
C GLU A 128 -13.99 10.89 -1.27
N TYR A 129 -13.94 10.46 -2.53
CA TYR A 129 -15.12 10.01 -3.29
C TYR A 129 -15.78 8.80 -2.62
N ALA A 130 -14.97 7.82 -2.17
CA ALA A 130 -15.47 6.63 -1.49
C ALA A 130 -16.24 6.97 -0.19
N ARG A 131 -15.73 7.90 0.62
CA ARG A 131 -16.38 8.36 1.85
C ARG A 131 -17.67 9.12 1.61
N GLU A 132 -17.79 9.82 0.49
CA GLU A 132 -18.98 10.54 0.10
C GLU A 132 -19.99 9.66 -0.67
N ASN A 133 -19.70 8.36 -0.84
CA ASN A 133 -20.49 7.42 -1.63
C ASN A 133 -20.71 7.88 -3.08
N ILE A 134 -19.76 8.61 -3.65
CA ILE A 134 -19.81 9.04 -5.04
C ILE A 134 -19.17 7.96 -5.91
N ASP A 135 -19.96 7.42 -6.84
CA ASP A 135 -19.45 6.46 -7.83
C ASP A 135 -18.70 7.19 -8.94
N ILE A 136 -17.49 6.73 -9.20
CA ILE A 136 -16.64 7.21 -10.28
C ILE A 136 -16.01 6.02 -11.00
N GLU A 137 -15.69 6.20 -12.26
CA GLU A 137 -14.92 5.22 -13.01
C GLU A 137 -13.49 5.13 -12.44
N LEU A 138 -13.13 3.95 -11.95
CA LEU A 138 -11.82 3.74 -11.35
C LEU A 138 -10.76 3.56 -12.44
N PRO A 139 -9.64 4.26 -12.38
CA PRO A 139 -8.56 4.09 -13.33
C PRO A 139 -7.94 2.71 -13.21
N LYS A 140 -7.42 2.21 -14.32
CA LYS A 140 -6.65 0.96 -14.36
C LYS A 140 -5.18 1.30 -14.62
N ARG A 141 -4.29 0.58 -13.97
CA ARG A 141 -2.86 0.68 -14.20
C ARG A 141 -2.28 -0.71 -14.46
N GLU A 142 -1.31 -0.78 -15.33
CA GLU A 142 -0.53 -2.00 -15.54
C GLU A 142 0.38 -2.26 -14.34
N VAL A 143 0.38 -3.48 -13.85
CA VAL A 143 1.22 -3.94 -12.75
C VAL A 143 2.04 -5.14 -13.22
N ASN A 144 3.32 -5.14 -12.90
CA ASN A 144 4.23 -6.25 -13.11
C ASN A 144 4.54 -6.89 -11.76
N ILE A 145 4.41 -8.21 -11.67
CA ILE A 145 4.78 -9.02 -10.51
C ILE A 145 6.03 -9.80 -10.88
N TYR A 146 7.15 -9.43 -10.31
CA TYR A 146 8.45 -10.07 -10.59
C TYR A 146 8.63 -11.35 -9.80
N ASN A 147 8.20 -11.35 -8.54
CA ASN A 147 8.23 -12.50 -7.66
C ASN A 147 6.99 -12.53 -6.77
N LEU A 148 6.49 -13.73 -6.50
CA LEU A 148 5.43 -14.00 -5.54
C LEU A 148 5.74 -15.36 -4.91
N GLU A 149 5.91 -15.38 -3.59
CA GLU A 149 6.25 -16.59 -2.86
C GLU A 149 5.47 -16.72 -1.55
N LEU A 150 5.22 -17.95 -1.14
CA LEU A 150 4.62 -18.26 0.16
C LEU A 150 5.72 -18.40 1.20
N ILE A 151 5.80 -17.46 2.14
CA ILE A 151 6.78 -17.49 3.22
C ILE A 151 6.34 -18.48 4.31
N SER A 152 5.07 -18.42 4.70
CA SER A 152 4.50 -19.32 5.71
C SER A 152 3.01 -19.53 5.48
N PHE A 153 2.48 -20.63 5.98
CA PHE A 153 1.05 -20.95 5.98
C PHE A 153 0.73 -21.60 7.33
N ASN A 154 -0.22 -21.02 8.04
CA ASN A 154 -0.73 -21.54 9.31
C ASN A 154 -2.16 -22.02 9.10
N ASP A 155 -2.44 -23.23 9.52
CA ASP A 155 -3.76 -23.86 9.39
C ASP A 155 -4.77 -23.36 10.45
N ASP A 156 -4.36 -22.46 11.35
CA ASP A 156 -5.18 -21.90 12.41
C ASP A 156 -6.12 -20.80 11.87
N ILE A 157 -7.26 -21.24 11.32
CA ILE A 157 -8.44 -20.41 11.06
C ILE A 157 -9.68 -21.05 11.68
#